data_c0249c911845a69c0a5e77c81d7fff7e
#
_entry.id   c0249c911845a69c0a5e77c81d7fff7e
#
_cell.length_a   1.000
_cell.length_b   1.000
_cell.length_c   1.000
_cell.angle_alpha   90.00
_cell.angle_beta   90.00
_cell.angle_gamma   90.00
#
_symmetry.space_group_name_H-M   'P 1'
#
loop_
_entity.id
_entity.type
_entity.pdbx_description
1 polymer ?
#
loop_
_entity_poly.entity_id
_entity_poly.type
_entity_poly.pdbx_seq_one_letter_code
_entity_poly.pdbx_strand_id
1 'polypeptide(L)'
;FFFKQKTAYEIRNCDWSSDVCSSDLDGRNILAVNNEYVNLDIICGNRASKKPETADDLRKTKAAHGVSVMEIAQEDGRWTIVRDSPFNRRITADTPMAITGPARGHAMMRTVADRTGTSAKGTWNNCGNGRTPWGTYLACEENFNVYFASSDPAFELPAAMKRYGIKTKDKYGY
;
A
#
# COMPACT_ATOMS: atom_id res chain seq x y z
N PHE A 1 13.49 1.24 -9.44
CA PHE A 1 12.81 0.75 -8.22
C PHE A 1 13.86 0.13 -7.32
N PHE A 2 14.33 0.87 -6.32
CA PHE A 2 15.18 0.29 -5.29
C PHE A 2 14.26 -0.34 -4.24
N PHE A 3 14.00 -1.64 -4.38
CA PHE A 3 13.64 -2.42 -3.23
C PHE A 3 14.85 -2.37 -2.28
N LYS A 4 14.64 -2.01 -1.02
CA LYS A 4 15.57 -2.40 0.02
C LYS A 4 15.54 -3.93 -0.02
N GLN A 5 16.53 -4.54 -0.65
CA GLN A 5 16.62 -6.00 -0.73
C GLN A 5 16.77 -6.49 0.71
N LYS A 6 15.69 -7.01 1.27
CA LYS A 6 15.82 -7.85 2.44
C LYS A 6 16.67 -9.06 2.02
N THR A 7 17.66 -9.39 2.81
CA THR A 7 18.50 -10.56 2.55
C THR A 7 17.66 -11.83 2.67
N ALA A 8 18.10 -12.94 2.08
CA ALA A 8 17.45 -14.23 2.23
C ALA A 8 17.28 -14.67 3.70
N TYR A 9 18.10 -14.14 4.60
CA TYR A 9 18.00 -14.32 6.05
C TYR A 9 16.81 -13.56 6.65
N GLU A 10 16.55 -12.35 6.19
CA GLU A 10 15.40 -11.55 6.62
C GLU A 10 14.06 -12.12 6.11
N ILE A 11 14.07 -12.78 4.95
CA ILE A 11 12.89 -13.50 4.43
C ILE A 11 12.57 -14.73 5.29
N ARG A 12 13.57 -15.40 5.87
CA ARG A 12 13.37 -16.55 6.78
C ARG A 12 12.76 -16.16 8.12
N ASN A 13 13.10 -15.01 8.62
CA ASN A 13 12.53 -14.42 9.81
C ASN A 13 11.46 -13.44 9.35
N CYS A 14 10.28 -13.93 8.93
CA CYS A 14 9.12 -13.07 8.69
C CYS A 14 8.93 -12.23 9.94
N ASP A 15 9.58 -11.08 9.95
CA ASP A 15 9.54 -10.18 11.07
C ASP A 15 8.15 -9.54 11.12
N TRP A 16 7.63 -9.39 12.27
CA TRP A 16 6.25 -9.14 12.65
C TRP A 16 5.51 -8.05 11.87
N SER A 17 6.18 -7.22 11.13
CA SER A 17 5.60 -5.95 10.71
C SER A 17 5.25 -5.81 9.22
N SER A 18 5.73 -6.66 8.32
CA SER A 18 5.54 -6.33 6.92
C SER A 18 5.44 -7.46 5.89
N ASP A 19 5.77 -8.70 6.24
CA ASP A 19 5.91 -9.75 5.24
C ASP A 19 5.15 -11.03 5.63
N VAL A 20 4.36 -11.59 4.73
CA VAL A 20 3.74 -12.92 4.88
C VAL A 20 4.19 -13.82 3.75
N CYS A 21 4.81 -14.96 4.13
CA CYS A 21 5.11 -16.03 3.19
C CYS A 21 4.06 -17.15 3.33
N SER A 22 3.53 -17.61 2.22
CA SER A 22 2.57 -18.70 2.14
C SER A 22 3.10 -19.80 1.24
N SER A 23 3.11 -21.04 1.73
CA SER A 23 3.63 -22.21 1.03
C SER A 23 2.56 -23.17 0.46
N ASP A 24 1.33 -22.73 0.26
CA ASP A 24 0.21 -23.66 0.06
C ASP A 24 -0.53 -23.59 -1.24
N LEU A 25 0.04 -23.08 -2.28
CA LEU A 25 -0.49 -23.22 -3.61
C LEU A 25 0.36 -24.24 -4.37
N ASP A 26 0.04 -25.52 -4.25
CA ASP A 26 0.71 -26.62 -4.94
C ASP A 26 2.24 -26.69 -4.72
N GLY A 27 2.70 -26.41 -3.49
CA GLY A 27 4.13 -26.38 -3.13
C GLY A 27 4.86 -25.10 -3.53
N ARG A 28 4.17 -24.07 -4.00
CA ARG A 28 4.75 -22.76 -4.34
C ARG A 28 4.80 -21.85 -3.11
N ASN A 29 5.83 -21.02 -3.06
CA ASN A 29 5.98 -20.03 -2.00
C ASN A 29 5.61 -18.64 -2.52
N ILE A 30 4.57 -18.05 -1.96
CA ILE A 30 4.14 -16.68 -2.29
C ILE A 30 4.52 -15.76 -1.14
N LEU A 31 5.29 -14.74 -1.45
CA LEU A 31 5.67 -13.69 -0.54
C LEU A 31 4.83 -12.44 -0.82
N ALA A 32 4.14 -11.93 0.19
CA ALA A 32 3.48 -10.64 0.16
C ALA A 32 4.20 -9.67 1.10
N VAL A 33 4.56 -8.49 0.60
CA VAL A 33 5.34 -7.48 1.31
C VAL A 33 4.59 -6.17 1.33
N ASN A 34 4.34 -5.61 2.51
CA ASN A 34 3.83 -4.26 2.67
C ASN A 34 4.92 -3.23 2.32
N ASN A 35 4.58 -2.27 1.46
CA ASN A 35 5.40 -1.11 1.17
C ASN A 35 4.80 0.09 1.91
N GLU A 36 5.11 0.19 3.19
CA GLU A 36 4.48 1.11 4.13
C GLU A 36 4.87 2.56 3.87
N TYR A 37 6.17 2.83 3.90
CA TYR A 37 6.72 4.18 3.76
C TYR A 37 7.56 4.34 2.49
N VAL A 38 7.60 5.57 2.02
CA VAL A 38 8.41 5.98 0.88
C VAL A 38 9.53 6.88 1.34
N ASN A 39 10.77 6.60 0.92
CA ASN A 39 11.86 7.53 1.07
C ASN A 39 11.73 8.63 0.00
N LEU A 40 11.20 9.78 0.40
CA LEU A 40 10.94 10.90 -0.50
C LEU A 40 12.22 11.50 -1.09
N ASP A 41 13.35 11.45 -0.37
CA ASP A 41 14.64 11.91 -0.89
C ASP A 41 15.05 11.11 -2.11
N ILE A 42 14.82 9.79 -2.08
CA ILE A 42 15.12 8.90 -3.22
C ILE A 42 14.10 9.09 -4.35
N ILE A 43 12.82 9.05 -4.02
CA ILE A 43 11.73 9.08 -5.00
C ILE A 43 11.64 10.43 -5.70
N CYS A 44 11.84 11.53 -4.96
CA CYS A 44 11.74 12.91 -5.45
C CYS A 44 13.09 13.53 -5.81
N GLY A 45 14.20 12.76 -5.79
CA GLY A 45 15.52 13.24 -6.19
C GLY A 45 16.22 14.10 -5.16
N ASN A 46 16.19 13.70 -3.89
CA ASN A 46 16.91 14.35 -2.79
C ASN A 46 16.61 15.86 -2.63
N ARG A 47 15.37 16.25 -2.82
CA ARG A 47 14.96 17.65 -2.66
C ARG A 47 14.93 18.06 -1.21
N ALA A 48 15.33 19.31 -0.94
CA ALA A 48 15.35 19.88 0.40
C ALA A 48 13.95 19.92 1.05
N SER A 49 12.89 20.07 0.26
CA SER A 49 11.52 20.10 0.75
C SER A 49 11.04 18.77 1.32
N LYS A 50 11.65 17.65 0.90
CA LYS A 50 11.22 16.28 1.26
C LYS A 50 9.72 16.04 1.03
N LYS A 51 9.18 16.65 -0.01
CA LYS A 51 7.77 16.57 -0.40
C LYS A 51 7.64 16.37 -1.90
N PRO A 52 6.57 15.73 -2.39
CA PRO A 52 6.22 15.78 -3.79
C PRO A 52 5.92 17.23 -4.21
N GLU A 53 6.56 17.70 -5.26
CA GLU A 53 6.40 19.07 -5.79
C GLU A 53 5.73 19.08 -7.16
N THR A 54 5.73 17.95 -7.84
CA THR A 54 5.16 17.78 -9.17
C THR A 54 4.14 16.65 -9.20
N ALA A 55 3.28 16.66 -10.20
CA ALA A 55 2.35 15.55 -10.43
C ALA A 55 3.09 14.21 -10.67
N ASP A 56 4.29 14.25 -11.24
CA ASP A 56 5.11 13.05 -11.44
C ASP A 56 5.68 12.52 -10.10
N ASP A 57 6.10 13.39 -9.20
CA ASP A 57 6.53 12.99 -7.86
C ASP A 57 5.36 12.33 -7.10
N LEU A 58 4.17 12.93 -7.16
CA LEU A 58 2.98 12.36 -6.55
C LEU A 58 2.67 10.98 -7.13
N ARG A 59 2.71 10.84 -8.46
CA ARG A 59 2.50 9.55 -9.14
C ARG A 59 3.52 8.50 -8.67
N LYS A 60 4.80 8.86 -8.59
CA LYS A 60 5.87 7.98 -8.11
C LYS A 60 5.65 7.57 -6.66
N THR A 61 5.29 8.52 -5.80
CA THR A 61 5.02 8.27 -4.38
C THR A 61 3.85 7.30 -4.22
N LYS A 62 2.75 7.51 -4.93
CA LYS A 62 1.59 6.61 -4.93
C LYS A 62 1.94 5.22 -5.44
N ALA A 63 2.76 5.11 -6.48
CA ALA A 63 3.21 3.83 -7.01
C ALA A 63 4.17 3.08 -6.08
N ALA A 64 4.86 3.77 -5.19
CA ALA A 64 5.80 3.17 -4.25
C ALA A 64 5.13 2.57 -3.01
N HIS A 65 3.93 3.05 -2.63
CA HIS A 65 3.13 2.46 -1.54
C HIS A 65 2.39 1.18 -1.97
N GLY A 66 1.82 0.49 -1.01
CA GLY A 66 0.92 -0.63 -1.22
C GLY A 66 1.55 -1.99 -0.91
N VAL A 67 1.26 -3.00 -1.71
CA VAL A 67 1.70 -4.38 -1.49
C VAL A 67 2.40 -4.92 -2.73
N SER A 68 3.56 -5.57 -2.53
CA SER A 68 4.23 -6.39 -3.54
C SER A 68 3.89 -7.85 -3.27
N VAL A 69 3.42 -8.56 -4.29
CA VAL A 69 3.21 -10.01 -4.22
C VAL A 69 4.12 -10.67 -5.23
N MET A 70 4.86 -11.69 -4.81
CA MET A 70 5.81 -12.38 -5.66
C MET A 70 5.92 -13.86 -5.31
N GLU A 71 6.09 -14.70 -6.31
CA GLU A 71 6.51 -16.08 -6.12
C GLU A 71 8.01 -16.13 -5.86
N ILE A 72 8.39 -16.91 -4.85
CA ILE A 72 9.79 -17.15 -4.51
C ILE A 72 10.09 -18.66 -4.53
N ALA A 73 11.29 -19.03 -4.93
CA ALA A 73 11.79 -20.40 -4.92
C ALA A 73 13.13 -20.46 -4.18
N GLN A 74 13.45 -21.61 -3.64
CA GLN A 74 14.76 -21.85 -3.05
C GLN A 74 15.65 -22.57 -4.07
N GLU A 75 16.74 -21.93 -4.46
CA GLU A 75 17.76 -22.44 -5.37
C GLU A 75 19.11 -22.39 -4.65
N ASP A 76 19.82 -23.51 -4.55
CA ASP A 76 21.11 -23.62 -3.88
C ASP A 76 21.16 -23.01 -2.47
N GLY A 77 20.07 -23.19 -1.71
CA GLY A 77 19.93 -22.67 -0.36
C GLY A 77 19.63 -21.15 -0.28
N ARG A 78 19.40 -20.48 -1.39
CA ARG A 78 19.04 -19.06 -1.48
C ARG A 78 17.62 -18.89 -2.00
N TRP A 79 16.91 -17.88 -1.45
CA TRP A 79 15.61 -17.50 -1.96
C TRP A 79 15.76 -16.54 -3.15
N THR A 80 15.11 -16.87 -4.25
CA THR A 80 15.08 -16.09 -5.48
C THR A 80 13.65 -15.79 -5.90
N ILE A 81 13.45 -14.70 -6.63
CA ILE A 81 12.13 -14.36 -7.20
C ILE A 81 11.97 -15.12 -8.52
N VAL A 82 10.87 -15.86 -8.65
CA VAL A 82 10.45 -16.47 -9.92
C VAL A 82 9.87 -15.36 -10.80
N ARG A 83 10.69 -14.83 -11.72
CA ARG A 83 10.40 -13.59 -12.46
C ARG A 83 9.14 -13.67 -13.31
N ASP A 84 8.93 -14.78 -14.00
CA ASP A 84 7.83 -14.97 -14.95
C ASP A 84 6.58 -15.62 -14.30
N SER A 85 6.48 -15.54 -12.97
CA SER A 85 5.34 -16.08 -12.26
C SER A 85 4.07 -15.25 -12.50
N PRO A 86 2.93 -15.90 -12.79
CA PRO A 86 1.64 -15.23 -12.92
C PRO A 86 1.11 -14.65 -11.59
N PHE A 87 1.73 -15.02 -10.47
CA PHE A 87 1.38 -14.48 -9.14
C PHE A 87 2.04 -13.14 -8.86
N ASN A 88 3.08 -12.76 -9.61
CA ASN A 88 3.78 -11.51 -9.41
C ASN A 88 2.89 -10.32 -9.76
N ARG A 89 2.66 -9.44 -8.79
CA ARG A 89 1.85 -8.24 -8.99
C ARG A 89 2.16 -7.15 -7.97
N ARG A 90 1.89 -5.92 -8.36
CA ARG A 90 1.91 -4.75 -7.49
C ARG A 90 0.49 -4.25 -7.26
N ILE A 91 0.18 -4.02 -6.00
CA ILE A 91 -0.99 -3.27 -5.55
C ILE A 91 -0.46 -1.94 -5.02
N THR A 92 -1.00 -0.83 -5.49
CA THR A 92 -0.51 0.52 -5.17
C THR A 92 -1.65 1.40 -4.69
N ALA A 93 -1.35 2.64 -4.29
CA ALA A 93 -2.37 3.60 -3.91
C ALA A 93 -3.35 3.98 -5.05
N ASP A 94 -3.05 3.63 -6.30
CA ASP A 94 -3.94 3.85 -7.45
C ASP A 94 -4.65 2.59 -7.95
N THR A 95 -4.40 1.45 -7.33
CA THR A 95 -5.04 0.19 -7.74
C THR A 95 -6.54 0.23 -7.44
N PRO A 96 -7.41 -0.06 -8.41
CA PRO A 96 -8.84 -0.19 -8.16
C PRO A 96 -9.14 -1.34 -7.21
N MET A 97 -9.91 -1.07 -6.17
CA MET A 97 -10.31 -2.01 -5.12
C MET A 97 -11.82 -2.10 -5.04
N ALA A 98 -12.35 -3.31 -4.91
CA ALA A 98 -13.77 -3.51 -4.68
C ALA A 98 -14.11 -3.26 -3.20
N ILE A 99 -15.12 -2.46 -2.94
CA ILE A 99 -15.71 -2.34 -1.61
C ILE A 99 -16.68 -3.50 -1.43
N THR A 100 -16.53 -4.24 -0.34
CA THR A 100 -17.38 -5.39 0.02
C THR A 100 -17.99 -5.20 1.41
N GLY A 101 -18.79 -6.16 1.84
CA GLY A 101 -19.43 -6.13 3.16
C GLY A 101 -20.65 -5.19 3.22
N PRO A 102 -21.21 -4.99 4.43
CA PRO A 102 -22.50 -4.30 4.63
C PRO A 102 -22.47 -2.81 4.27
N ALA A 103 -21.31 -2.18 4.25
CA ALA A 103 -21.18 -0.76 3.89
C ALA A 103 -21.15 -0.53 2.37
N ARG A 104 -21.02 -1.58 1.55
CA ARG A 104 -20.96 -1.47 0.09
C ARG A 104 -22.18 -0.75 -0.46
N GLY A 105 -21.96 0.32 -1.22
CA GLY A 105 -23.04 1.12 -1.83
C GLY A 105 -23.70 2.13 -0.89
N HIS A 106 -23.32 2.16 0.40
CA HIS A 106 -23.87 3.16 1.33
C HIS A 106 -23.56 4.59 0.86
N ALA A 107 -24.42 5.54 1.16
CA ALA A 107 -24.27 6.93 0.72
C ALA A 107 -22.92 7.54 1.13
N MET A 108 -22.43 7.22 2.32
CA MET A 108 -21.14 7.71 2.83
C MET A 108 -19.92 7.09 2.14
N MET A 109 -20.10 6.01 1.36
CA MET A 109 -19.03 5.40 0.56
C MET A 109 -18.93 5.99 -0.85
N ARG A 110 -19.88 6.85 -1.22
CA ARG A 110 -19.91 7.47 -2.54
C ARG A 110 -18.94 8.64 -2.60
N THR A 111 -18.21 8.72 -3.70
CA THR A 111 -17.24 9.79 -3.97
C THR A 111 -17.54 10.44 -5.32
N VAL A 112 -16.81 11.48 -5.66
CA VAL A 112 -16.85 12.07 -7.00
C VAL A 112 -16.40 11.05 -8.06
N ALA A 113 -15.39 10.24 -7.72
CA ALA A 113 -14.84 9.22 -8.62
C ALA A 113 -15.71 7.96 -8.72
N ASP A 114 -16.45 7.62 -7.66
CA ASP A 114 -17.38 6.48 -7.65
C ASP A 114 -18.71 6.87 -7.00
N ARG A 115 -19.71 7.13 -7.82
CA ARG A 115 -21.06 7.50 -7.39
C ARG A 115 -21.85 6.31 -6.86
N THR A 116 -21.39 5.10 -7.06
CA THR A 116 -22.06 3.89 -6.59
C THR A 116 -21.64 3.50 -5.17
N GLY A 117 -20.47 3.91 -4.71
CA GLY A 117 -19.91 3.53 -3.41
C GLY A 117 -19.48 2.05 -3.36
N THR A 118 -19.07 1.49 -4.49
CA THR A 118 -18.72 0.07 -4.64
C THR A 118 -17.26 -0.17 -4.95
N SER A 119 -16.50 0.90 -5.23
CA SER A 119 -15.08 0.86 -5.49
C SER A 119 -14.32 1.98 -4.80
N ALA A 120 -13.04 1.76 -4.55
CA ALA A 120 -12.10 2.74 -4.06
C ALA A 120 -10.75 2.52 -4.74
N LYS A 121 -9.83 3.46 -4.59
CA LYS A 121 -8.42 3.24 -4.91
C LYS A 121 -7.67 2.97 -3.61
N GLY A 122 -6.75 2.06 -3.64
CA GLY A 122 -5.95 1.74 -2.48
C GLY A 122 -4.69 0.99 -2.88
N THR A 123 -3.74 0.89 -2.03
CA THR A 123 -3.80 1.08 -0.56
C THR A 123 -2.59 1.91 -0.10
N TRP A 124 -2.71 2.56 1.04
CA TRP A 124 -1.69 3.44 1.59
C TRP A 124 -1.17 2.93 2.93
N ASN A 125 0.13 3.13 3.20
CA ASN A 125 0.74 3.00 4.52
C ASN A 125 0.36 1.68 5.21
N ASN A 126 0.44 0.58 4.47
CA ASN A 126 0.12 -0.74 4.98
C ASN A 126 1.16 -1.19 6.01
N CYS A 127 0.78 -1.32 7.27
CA CYS A 127 1.64 -1.74 8.36
C CYS A 127 1.29 -3.18 8.80
N GLY A 128 0.25 -3.33 9.60
CA GLY A 128 -0.20 -4.65 10.05
C GLY A 128 -0.67 -5.54 8.91
N ASN A 129 -0.37 -6.82 9.01
CA ASN A 129 -0.82 -7.81 8.05
C ASN A 129 -1.07 -9.17 8.69
N GLY A 130 -1.73 -10.04 7.94
CA GLY A 130 -1.97 -11.41 8.34
C GLY A 130 -2.48 -12.26 7.18
N ARG A 131 -2.60 -13.56 7.44
CA ARG A 131 -3.15 -14.54 6.52
C ARG A 131 -4.37 -15.20 7.13
N THR A 132 -5.42 -15.31 6.33
CA THR A 132 -6.58 -16.10 6.72
C THR A 132 -6.32 -17.61 6.54
N PRO A 133 -7.05 -18.49 7.26
CA PRO A 133 -6.96 -19.93 7.06
C PRO A 133 -7.25 -20.40 5.63
N TRP A 134 -8.02 -19.63 4.87
CA TRP A 134 -8.34 -19.91 3.47
C TRP A 134 -7.41 -19.24 2.46
N GLY A 135 -6.25 -18.75 2.89
CA GLY A 135 -5.18 -18.28 2.02
C GLY A 135 -5.30 -16.84 1.53
N THR A 136 -6.18 -16.01 2.10
CA THR A 136 -6.26 -14.58 1.77
C THR A 136 -5.26 -13.77 2.60
N TYR A 137 -4.53 -12.88 1.93
CA TYR A 137 -3.70 -11.89 2.60
C TYR A 137 -4.57 -10.71 3.06
N LEU A 138 -4.41 -10.32 4.32
CA LEU A 138 -5.02 -9.13 4.91
C LEU A 138 -3.93 -8.10 5.18
N ALA A 139 -4.21 -6.84 4.87
CA ALA A 139 -3.34 -5.73 5.21
C ALA A 139 -4.18 -4.58 5.80
N CYS A 140 -3.61 -3.85 6.74
CA CYS A 140 -4.25 -2.72 7.38
C CYS A 140 -3.53 -1.43 7.01
N GLU A 141 -4.29 -0.43 6.55
CA GLU A 141 -3.79 0.94 6.44
C GLU A 141 -3.63 1.53 7.84
N GLU A 142 -2.45 2.08 8.12
CA GLU A 142 -2.18 2.80 9.37
C GLU A 142 -2.16 4.30 9.05
N ASN A 143 -1.43 5.10 9.47
CA ASN A 143 -1.28 6.56 9.35
C ASN A 143 -1.68 7.20 7.97
N PHE A 144 -2.66 6.65 7.26
CA PHE A 144 -3.09 7.11 5.94
C PHE A 144 -3.58 8.57 5.95
N ASN A 145 -4.08 9.04 7.08
CA ASN A 145 -4.59 10.41 7.25
C ASN A 145 -3.56 11.49 6.94
N VAL A 146 -2.26 11.21 7.13
CA VAL A 146 -1.18 12.18 6.90
C VAL A 146 -0.90 12.46 5.42
N TYR A 147 -1.46 11.64 4.52
CA TYR A 147 -1.31 11.81 3.06
C TYR A 147 -2.41 12.68 2.44
N PHE A 148 -3.42 13.05 3.22
CA PHE A 148 -4.55 13.84 2.74
C PHE A 148 -4.51 15.24 3.31
N ALA A 149 -4.70 16.23 2.43
CA ALA A 149 -4.79 17.64 2.77
C ALA A 149 -5.72 18.35 1.79
N SER A 150 -5.98 19.64 2.02
CA SER A 150 -6.68 20.48 1.06
C SER A 150 -5.82 21.69 0.72
N SER A 151 -5.71 22.01 -0.55
CA SER A 151 -5.10 23.24 -1.03
C SER A 151 -6.06 24.43 -0.96
N ASP A 152 -7.36 24.18 -0.78
CA ASP A 152 -8.36 25.23 -0.61
C ASP A 152 -8.39 25.71 0.85
N PRO A 153 -8.01 26.96 1.13
CA PRO A 153 -8.04 27.51 2.49
C PRO A 153 -9.45 27.65 3.08
N ALA A 154 -10.49 27.68 2.23
CA ALA A 154 -11.88 27.74 2.64
C ALA A 154 -12.51 26.35 2.84
N PHE A 155 -11.76 25.28 2.58
CA PHE A 155 -12.30 23.92 2.69
C PHE A 155 -12.57 23.55 4.15
N GLU A 156 -13.83 23.33 4.46
CA GLU A 156 -14.25 22.79 5.75
C GLU A 156 -14.25 21.27 5.73
N LEU A 157 -13.40 20.68 6.58
CA LEU A 157 -13.33 19.21 6.72
C LEU A 157 -14.67 18.65 7.24
N PRO A 158 -15.30 17.71 6.54
CA PRO A 158 -16.43 16.96 7.04
C PRO A 158 -16.13 16.27 8.37
N ALA A 159 -17.14 16.11 9.23
CA ALA A 159 -17.00 15.46 10.53
C ALA A 159 -16.39 14.07 10.44
N ALA A 160 -16.73 13.30 9.39
CA ALA A 160 -16.15 11.98 9.13
C ALA A 160 -14.64 12.06 8.91
N MET A 161 -14.15 13.02 8.13
CA MET A 161 -12.71 13.19 7.88
C MET A 161 -11.98 13.65 9.16
N LYS A 162 -12.56 14.57 9.93
CA LYS A 162 -12.00 14.98 11.23
C LYS A 162 -11.86 13.79 12.18
N ARG A 163 -12.85 12.89 12.21
CA ARG A 163 -12.83 11.69 13.04
C ARG A 163 -11.63 10.77 12.71
N TYR A 164 -11.24 10.68 11.45
CA TYR A 164 -10.07 9.90 11.02
C TYR A 164 -8.76 10.68 11.11
N GLY A 165 -8.75 11.85 11.72
CA GLY A 165 -7.53 12.64 11.94
C GLY A 165 -7.00 13.35 10.69
N ILE A 166 -7.79 13.44 9.61
CA ILE A 166 -7.42 14.22 8.43
C ILE A 166 -7.42 15.70 8.80
N LYS A 167 -6.44 16.44 8.32
CA LYS A 167 -6.25 17.88 8.55
C LYS A 167 -6.22 18.61 7.22
N THR A 168 -6.48 19.94 7.23
CA THR A 168 -6.32 20.77 6.04
C THR A 168 -4.87 20.95 5.62
N LYS A 169 -3.92 20.76 6.56
CA LYS A 169 -2.48 20.77 6.30
C LYS A 169 -1.85 19.61 7.04
N ASP A 170 -1.11 18.78 6.36
CA ASP A 170 -0.37 17.69 6.97
C ASP A 170 1.00 17.51 6.30
N LYS A 171 1.87 16.71 6.96
CA LYS A 171 3.28 16.53 6.59
C LYS A 171 3.46 16.02 5.16
N TYR A 172 2.63 15.09 4.74
CA TYR A 172 2.66 14.45 3.43
C TYR A 172 1.42 14.73 2.60
N GLY A 173 0.57 15.69 3.02
CA GLY A 173 -0.66 16.04 2.34
C GLY A 173 -0.41 16.53 0.91
N TYR A 174 -1.16 16.01 -0.04
CA TYR A 174 -1.07 16.28 -1.47
C TYR A 174 -2.31 16.98 -1.98
#